data_e3c26c6507766980ece83179f0148e25
#
_entry.id   e3c26c6507766980ece83179f0148e25
#
_cell.length_a   1.000
_cell.length_b   1.000
_cell.length_c   1.000
_cell.angle_alpha   90.00
_cell.angle_beta   90.00
_cell.angle_gamma   90.00
#
_symmetry.space_group_name_H-M   'P 1'
#
loop_
_entity.id
_entity.type
_entity.pdbx_description
1 polymer ?
#
loop_
_entity_poly.entity_id
_entity_poly.type
_entity_poly.pdbx_seq_one_letter_code
_entity_poly.pdbx_strand_id
1 'polypeptide(L)'
;LTKLNNDIYQHEKGLGENDRVYLVAASIIATLGIPGKVAPLEKEELKSLEEEGNTDGDIILRKIKAFLKEKQLPQAKKDLIIRTLQNTLTAENINKAENGESQLKRVFAKIVDDLGIYYKIGLTTDFTGKLFNEMYGWLGFSQDKLNDVVLTPSYVATLLVKLARVDKDSYVWDF
;
A
#
# COMPACT_ATOMS: atom_id res chain seq x y z
N LEU A 1 11.29 5.20 -1.04
CA LEU A 1 10.72 3.90 -1.41
C LEU A 1 11.83 2.86 -1.58
N THR A 2 12.82 3.07 -2.42
CA THR A 2 13.96 2.13 -2.62
C THR A 2 14.68 1.81 -1.31
N LYS A 3 14.94 2.84 -0.47
CA LYS A 3 15.54 2.64 0.86
C LYS A 3 14.65 1.76 1.75
N LEU A 4 13.33 2.02 1.78
CA LEU A 4 12.37 1.23 2.54
C LEU A 4 12.37 -0.24 2.11
N ASN A 5 12.35 -0.51 0.79
CA ASN A 5 12.41 -1.88 0.29
C ASN A 5 13.69 -2.60 0.72
N ASN A 6 14.84 -1.93 0.58
CA ASN A 6 16.13 -2.49 0.97
C ASN A 6 16.19 -2.76 2.48
N ASP A 7 15.67 -1.85 3.29
CA ASP A 7 15.62 -2.01 4.73
C ASP A 7 14.74 -3.19 5.15
N ILE A 8 13.55 -3.34 4.53
CA ILE A 8 12.68 -4.50 4.79
C ILE A 8 13.36 -5.78 4.32
N TYR A 9 13.96 -5.79 3.13
CA TYR A 9 14.66 -6.95 2.59
C TYR A 9 15.82 -7.42 3.47
N GLN A 10 16.60 -6.48 4.01
CA GLN A 10 17.79 -6.81 4.81
C GLN A 10 17.45 -7.23 6.24
N HIS A 11 16.41 -6.65 6.84
CA HIS A 11 16.13 -6.82 8.28
C HIS A 11 14.97 -7.78 8.55
N GLU A 12 14.08 -8.00 7.58
CA GLU A 12 12.88 -8.83 7.76
C GLU A 12 12.97 -10.08 6.88
N LYS A 13 13.43 -11.18 7.48
CA LYS A 13 13.66 -12.45 6.77
C LYS A 13 12.33 -13.10 6.37
N GLY A 14 12.33 -13.81 5.23
CA GLY A 14 11.19 -14.64 4.82
C GLY A 14 10.08 -13.90 4.09
N LEU A 15 10.22 -12.60 3.84
CA LEU A 15 9.27 -11.82 3.03
C LEU A 15 9.68 -11.86 1.55
N GLY A 16 8.84 -12.45 0.72
CA GLY A 16 8.98 -12.43 -0.73
C GLY A 16 8.76 -11.04 -1.32
N GLU A 17 9.06 -10.88 -2.59
CA GLU A 17 8.86 -9.61 -3.31
C GLU A 17 7.38 -9.19 -3.32
N ASN A 18 6.49 -10.14 -3.61
CA ASN A 18 5.05 -9.91 -3.57
C ASN A 18 4.56 -9.53 -2.17
N ASP A 19 5.08 -10.18 -1.12
CA ASP A 19 4.68 -9.91 0.26
C ASP A 19 5.00 -8.46 0.65
N ARG A 20 6.18 -7.97 0.28
CA ARG A 20 6.57 -6.57 0.54
C ARG A 20 5.63 -5.58 -0.13
N VAL A 21 5.26 -5.83 -1.40
CA VAL A 21 4.29 -5.01 -2.14
C VAL A 21 2.92 -5.02 -1.46
N TYR A 22 2.44 -6.21 -1.08
CA TYR A 22 1.14 -6.36 -0.42
C TYR A 22 1.12 -5.71 0.96
N LEU A 23 2.20 -5.81 1.72
CA LEU A 23 2.31 -5.15 3.03
C LEU A 23 2.32 -3.63 2.92
N VAL A 24 3.00 -3.06 1.92
CA VAL A 24 2.96 -1.61 1.66
C VAL A 24 1.55 -1.18 1.29
N ALA A 25 0.89 -1.87 0.35
CA ALA A 25 -0.47 -1.56 -0.06
C ALA A 25 -1.47 -1.69 1.12
N ALA A 26 -1.39 -2.76 1.89
CA ALA A 26 -2.23 -3.00 3.05
C ALA A 26 -2.05 -1.92 4.11
N SER A 27 -0.80 -1.55 4.42
CA SER A 27 -0.49 -0.51 5.41
C SER A 27 -1.04 0.85 4.99
N ILE A 28 -0.89 1.22 3.72
CA ILE A 28 -1.45 2.47 3.21
C ILE A 28 -2.98 2.46 3.35
N ILE A 29 -3.66 1.42 2.86
CA ILE A 29 -5.14 1.35 2.91
C ILE A 29 -5.65 1.40 4.35
N ALA A 30 -5.03 0.64 5.27
CA ALA A 30 -5.44 0.58 6.66
C ALA A 30 -5.30 1.93 7.39
N THR A 31 -4.32 2.74 7.00
CA THR A 31 -4.02 4.03 7.65
C THR A 31 -4.68 5.25 7.00
N LEU A 32 -5.38 5.09 5.85
CA LEU A 32 -6.07 6.21 5.21
C LEU A 32 -7.28 6.71 6.00
N GLY A 33 -8.07 5.79 6.56
CA GLY A 33 -9.31 6.16 7.23
C GLY A 33 -10.34 6.85 6.32
N ILE A 34 -11.51 7.12 6.87
CA ILE A 34 -12.57 7.94 6.25
C ILE A 34 -13.17 8.81 7.35
N PRO A 35 -13.08 10.14 7.26
CA PRO A 35 -13.59 11.04 8.30
C PRO A 35 -15.03 10.73 8.71
N GLY A 36 -15.27 10.57 10.00
CA GLY A 36 -16.57 10.28 10.57
C GLY A 36 -17.10 8.85 10.37
N LYS A 37 -16.38 7.98 9.63
CA LYS A 37 -16.83 6.62 9.32
C LYS A 37 -15.84 5.54 9.71
N VAL A 38 -14.58 5.67 9.33
CA VAL A 38 -13.55 4.68 9.57
C VAL A 38 -12.31 5.37 10.11
N ALA A 39 -11.97 5.11 11.36
CA ALA A 39 -10.74 5.62 11.94
C ALA A 39 -9.52 4.99 11.24
N PRO A 40 -8.47 5.77 10.93
CA PRO A 40 -7.20 5.22 10.47
C PRO A 40 -6.64 4.24 11.51
N LEU A 41 -5.91 3.24 11.04
CA LEU A 41 -5.20 2.33 11.93
C LEU A 41 -3.92 3.03 12.42
N GLU A 42 -3.74 3.08 13.73
CA GLU A 42 -2.51 3.55 14.33
C GLU A 42 -1.62 2.35 14.71
N LYS A 43 -0.30 2.55 14.64
CA LYS A 43 0.66 1.46 14.89
C LYS A 43 0.58 0.89 16.32
N GLU A 44 0.13 1.70 17.25
CA GLU A 44 -0.07 1.32 18.65
C GLU A 44 -1.26 0.38 18.87
N GLU A 45 -2.15 0.25 17.89
CA GLU A 45 -3.27 -0.72 17.92
C GLU A 45 -2.79 -2.16 17.68
N LEU A 46 -1.61 -2.34 17.05
CA LEU A 46 -1.00 -3.64 16.82
C LEU A 46 -0.29 -4.11 18.10
N LYS A 47 -0.77 -5.22 18.67
CA LYS A 47 -0.33 -5.71 19.99
C LYS A 47 0.49 -6.99 19.92
N SER A 48 0.72 -7.51 18.71
CA SER A 48 1.46 -8.75 18.47
C SER A 48 0.86 -9.95 19.23
N LEU A 49 -0.48 -10.01 19.26
CA LEU A 49 -1.20 -11.14 19.83
C LEU A 49 -1.18 -12.31 18.84
N GLU A 50 -1.03 -13.53 19.36
CA GLU A 50 -1.06 -14.76 18.57
C GLU A 50 -2.44 -15.44 18.58
N GLU A 51 -3.43 -14.83 19.22
CA GLU A 51 -4.80 -15.34 19.29
C GLU A 51 -5.49 -15.20 17.92
N GLU A 52 -6.09 -16.29 17.47
CA GLU A 52 -6.85 -16.32 16.20
C GLU A 52 -7.94 -15.25 16.18
N GLY A 53 -8.01 -14.49 15.08
CA GLY A 53 -8.91 -13.36 14.91
C GLY A 53 -8.44 -12.05 15.55
N ASN A 54 -7.36 -12.07 16.34
CA ASN A 54 -6.79 -10.89 17.00
C ASN A 54 -5.30 -10.68 16.70
N THR A 55 -4.76 -11.40 15.75
CA THR A 55 -3.40 -11.15 15.26
C THR A 55 -3.27 -9.76 14.64
N ASP A 56 -2.06 -9.26 14.51
CA ASP A 56 -1.83 -7.96 13.86
C ASP A 56 -2.36 -7.95 12.41
N GLY A 57 -2.23 -9.09 11.71
CA GLY A 57 -2.79 -9.27 10.36
C GLY A 57 -4.32 -9.21 10.33
N ASP A 58 -4.99 -9.81 11.32
CA ASP A 58 -6.45 -9.75 11.44
C ASP A 58 -6.93 -8.30 11.69
N ILE A 59 -6.20 -7.55 12.50
CA ILE A 59 -6.51 -6.16 12.80
C ILE A 59 -6.39 -5.31 11.53
N ILE A 60 -5.28 -5.44 10.79
CA ILE A 60 -5.06 -4.73 9.52
C ILE A 60 -6.15 -5.11 8.52
N LEU A 61 -6.45 -6.40 8.37
CA LEU A 61 -7.46 -6.89 7.43
C LEU A 61 -8.87 -6.37 7.78
N ARG A 62 -9.23 -6.30 9.06
CA ARG A 62 -10.51 -5.69 9.49
C ARG A 62 -10.61 -4.23 9.11
N LYS A 63 -9.53 -3.45 9.29
CA LYS A 63 -9.49 -2.03 8.89
C LYS A 63 -9.66 -1.87 7.39
N ILE A 64 -8.97 -2.70 6.59
CA ILE A 64 -9.10 -2.70 5.13
C ILE A 64 -10.54 -3.02 4.71
N LYS A 65 -11.16 -4.06 5.29
CA LYS A 65 -12.55 -4.43 5.01
C LYS A 65 -13.50 -3.28 5.34
N ALA A 66 -13.33 -2.63 6.49
CA ALA A 66 -14.14 -1.47 6.87
C ALA A 66 -13.97 -0.29 5.91
N PHE A 67 -12.73 0.01 5.51
CA PHE A 67 -12.44 1.06 4.54
C PHE A 67 -13.07 0.78 3.17
N LEU A 68 -12.91 -0.44 2.64
CA LEU A 68 -13.45 -0.83 1.34
C LEU A 68 -14.98 -0.87 1.32
N LYS A 69 -15.62 -1.19 2.45
CA LYS A 69 -17.09 -1.16 2.58
C LYS A 69 -17.66 0.21 2.24
N GLU A 70 -17.00 1.29 2.69
CA GLU A 70 -17.43 2.66 2.48
C GLU A 70 -17.06 3.23 1.09
N LYS A 71 -16.26 2.51 0.32
CA LYS A 71 -15.88 2.93 -1.05
C LYS A 71 -16.89 2.46 -2.09
N GLN A 72 -17.17 3.33 -3.04
CA GLN A 72 -18.02 3.03 -4.20
C GLN A 72 -17.25 2.20 -5.25
N LEU A 73 -16.89 0.97 -4.89
CA LEU A 73 -16.24 0.02 -5.77
C LEU A 73 -17.16 -1.17 -6.01
N PRO A 74 -17.11 -1.79 -7.21
CA PRO A 74 -17.79 -3.06 -7.46
C PRO A 74 -17.39 -4.13 -6.44
N GLN A 75 -18.35 -4.93 -5.95
CA GLN A 75 -18.09 -5.95 -4.93
C GLN A 75 -16.97 -6.90 -5.34
N ALA A 76 -16.96 -7.34 -6.60
CA ALA A 76 -15.92 -8.21 -7.13
C ALA A 76 -14.49 -7.62 -6.97
N LYS A 77 -14.34 -6.30 -7.11
CA LYS A 77 -13.05 -5.63 -6.87
C LYS A 77 -12.68 -5.59 -5.39
N LYS A 78 -13.64 -5.33 -4.51
CA LYS A 78 -13.42 -5.38 -3.05
C LYS A 78 -12.97 -6.76 -2.61
N ASP A 79 -13.65 -7.80 -3.08
CA ASP A 79 -13.35 -9.19 -2.77
C ASP A 79 -11.97 -9.61 -3.30
N LEU A 80 -11.60 -9.14 -4.49
CA LEU A 80 -10.28 -9.39 -5.06
C LEU A 80 -9.19 -8.77 -4.20
N ILE A 81 -9.32 -7.50 -3.80
CA ILE A 81 -8.35 -6.81 -2.94
C ILE A 81 -8.19 -7.56 -1.61
N ILE A 82 -9.32 -7.88 -0.95
CA ILE A 82 -9.30 -8.60 0.33
C ILE A 82 -8.61 -9.95 0.18
N ARG A 83 -8.97 -10.74 -0.84
CA ARG A 83 -8.40 -12.07 -1.07
C ARG A 83 -6.92 -12.01 -1.37
N THR A 84 -6.49 -11.02 -2.17
CA THR A 84 -5.07 -10.83 -2.51
C THR A 84 -4.23 -10.51 -1.28
N LEU A 85 -4.71 -9.64 -0.39
CA LEU A 85 -3.97 -9.23 0.79
C LEU A 85 -4.06 -10.23 1.95
N GLN A 86 -5.15 -10.98 2.04
CA GLN A 86 -5.42 -11.88 3.15
C GLN A 86 -4.33 -12.92 3.35
N ASN A 87 -3.89 -13.58 2.28
CA ASN A 87 -2.90 -14.66 2.38
C ASN A 87 -1.59 -14.18 3.04
N THR A 88 -1.11 -13.01 2.65
CA THR A 88 0.09 -12.43 3.27
C THR A 88 -0.20 -11.96 4.69
N LEU A 89 -1.29 -11.23 4.93
CA LEU A 89 -1.60 -10.66 6.24
C LEU A 89 -1.86 -11.72 7.32
N THR A 90 -2.47 -12.85 6.96
CA THR A 90 -2.81 -13.92 7.92
C THR A 90 -1.76 -15.04 7.98
N ALA A 91 -0.61 -14.87 7.32
CA ALA A 91 0.47 -15.84 7.38
C ALA A 91 1.02 -15.95 8.82
N GLU A 92 1.12 -17.17 9.35
CA GLU A 92 1.52 -17.44 10.73
C GLU A 92 2.91 -16.89 11.04
N ASN A 93 3.85 -17.09 10.14
CA ASN A 93 5.25 -16.68 10.33
C ASN A 93 5.43 -15.19 10.60
N ILE A 94 4.65 -14.32 9.96
CA ILE A 94 4.77 -12.86 10.14
C ILE A 94 3.95 -12.33 11.32
N ASN A 95 2.95 -13.08 11.77
CA ASN A 95 2.12 -12.74 12.93
C ASN A 95 2.68 -13.28 14.25
N LYS A 96 3.60 -14.24 14.20
CA LYS A 96 4.24 -14.77 15.38
C LYS A 96 5.10 -13.71 16.05
N ALA A 97 4.96 -13.57 17.38
CA ALA A 97 5.74 -12.64 18.16
C ALA A 97 7.15 -13.18 18.42
N GLU A 98 8.16 -12.43 17.99
CA GLU A 98 9.56 -12.67 18.34
C GLU A 98 10.05 -11.49 19.20
N ASN A 99 10.57 -11.78 20.39
CA ASN A 99 10.97 -10.76 21.36
C ASN A 99 9.86 -9.74 21.72
N GLY A 100 8.60 -10.22 21.73
CA GLY A 100 7.45 -9.39 22.10
C GLY A 100 6.82 -8.59 20.95
N GLU A 101 7.34 -8.71 19.74
CA GLU A 101 6.79 -8.04 18.57
C GLU A 101 6.66 -8.97 17.37
N SER A 102 5.52 -8.87 16.64
CA SER A 102 5.37 -9.57 15.37
C SER A 102 6.19 -8.89 14.27
N GLN A 103 6.63 -9.69 13.30
CA GLN A 103 7.29 -9.15 12.11
C GLN A 103 6.38 -8.18 11.38
N LEU A 104 5.09 -8.51 11.30
CA LEU A 104 4.09 -7.67 10.64
C LEU A 104 3.99 -6.29 11.29
N LYS A 105 3.98 -6.21 12.62
CA LYS A 105 3.96 -4.92 13.33
C LYS A 105 5.20 -4.09 13.03
N ARG A 106 6.39 -4.69 13.05
CA ARG A 106 7.65 -3.97 12.73
C ARG A 106 7.63 -3.41 11.30
N VAL A 107 7.22 -4.25 10.32
CA VAL A 107 7.13 -3.82 8.91
C VAL A 107 6.07 -2.73 8.72
N PHE A 108 4.89 -2.89 9.34
CA PHE A 108 3.84 -1.88 9.31
C PHE A 108 4.30 -0.54 9.89
N ALA A 109 4.89 -0.55 11.07
CA ALA A 109 5.41 0.66 11.70
C ALA A 109 6.44 1.37 10.81
N LYS A 110 7.36 0.62 10.23
CA LYS A 110 8.35 1.16 9.31
C LYS A 110 7.73 1.79 8.07
N ILE A 111 6.73 1.14 7.45
CA ILE A 111 6.02 1.68 6.29
C ILE A 111 5.29 2.97 6.67
N VAL A 112 4.62 3.01 7.82
CA VAL A 112 3.90 4.21 8.29
C VAL A 112 4.87 5.35 8.60
N ASP A 113 5.97 5.07 9.26
CA ASP A 113 6.96 6.08 9.63
C ASP A 113 7.68 6.66 8.39
N ASP A 114 8.02 5.82 7.41
CA ASP A 114 8.75 6.25 6.22
C ASP A 114 7.86 6.87 5.13
N LEU A 115 6.62 6.40 4.98
CA LEU A 115 5.72 6.81 3.90
C LEU A 115 4.50 7.62 4.37
N GLY A 116 4.12 7.54 5.65
CA GLY A 116 2.87 8.10 6.16
C GLY A 116 2.67 9.57 5.83
N ILE A 117 3.72 10.38 5.92
CA ILE A 117 3.67 11.80 5.58
C ILE A 117 3.28 12.06 4.13
N TYR A 118 3.71 11.21 3.20
CA TYR A 118 3.48 11.43 1.77
C TYR A 118 2.04 11.16 1.34
N TYR A 119 1.37 10.16 1.90
CA TYR A 119 0.01 9.82 1.51
C TYR A 119 -1.05 10.43 2.43
N LYS A 120 -0.73 10.69 3.72
CA LYS A 120 -1.68 11.33 4.66
C LYS A 120 -1.87 12.82 4.38
N ILE A 121 -0.84 13.53 3.96
CA ILE A 121 -0.91 14.98 3.70
C ILE A 121 -1.34 15.29 2.26
N GLY A 122 -1.48 14.28 1.40
CA GLY A 122 -1.87 14.49 0.00
C GLY A 122 -0.84 15.35 -0.74
N LEU A 123 0.43 15.17 -0.42
CA LEU A 123 1.52 15.89 -1.07
C LEU A 123 1.50 15.60 -2.57
N THR A 124 1.10 16.52 -3.23
CA THR A 124 0.70 16.98 -4.55
C THR A 124 1.54 16.55 -5.75
N THR A 125 2.52 15.74 -5.63
CA THR A 125 3.19 15.15 -6.77
C THR A 125 2.87 13.68 -6.78
N ASP A 126 2.40 13.19 -7.89
CA ASP A 126 2.23 11.81 -8.31
C ASP A 126 2.87 10.74 -7.39
N PHE A 127 2.45 10.75 -6.11
CA PHE A 127 2.90 9.76 -5.13
C PHE A 127 2.48 8.36 -5.58
N THR A 128 1.25 8.23 -6.08
CA THR A 128 0.70 6.95 -6.53
C THR A 128 1.49 6.41 -7.72
N GLY A 129 1.80 7.24 -8.72
CA GLY A 129 2.60 6.81 -9.86
C GLY A 129 4.03 6.44 -9.47
N LYS A 130 4.67 7.23 -8.60
CA LYS A 130 5.99 6.89 -8.06
C LYS A 130 5.98 5.61 -7.24
N LEU A 131 4.98 5.44 -6.35
CA LEU A 131 4.82 4.23 -5.57
C LEU A 131 4.66 3.02 -6.48
N PHE A 132 3.80 3.13 -7.49
CA PHE A 132 3.54 2.06 -8.44
C PHE A 132 4.80 1.65 -9.21
N ASN A 133 5.55 2.60 -9.76
CA ASN A 133 6.79 2.34 -10.49
C ASN A 133 7.84 1.64 -9.61
N GLU A 134 8.01 2.09 -8.37
CA GLU A 134 8.94 1.47 -7.43
C GLU A 134 8.49 0.05 -7.05
N MET A 135 7.21 -0.15 -6.78
CA MET A 135 6.67 -1.47 -6.44
C MET A 135 6.79 -2.46 -7.60
N TYR A 136 6.66 -2.02 -8.84
CA TYR A 136 6.92 -2.84 -10.02
C TYR A 136 8.39 -3.29 -10.09
N GLY A 137 9.32 -2.38 -9.77
CA GLY A 137 10.74 -2.72 -9.69
C GLY A 137 11.03 -3.79 -8.62
N TRP A 138 10.25 -3.82 -7.53
CA TRP A 138 10.40 -4.82 -6.46
C TRP A 138 9.95 -6.21 -6.89
N LEU A 139 9.02 -6.31 -7.84
CA LEU A 139 8.50 -7.59 -8.36
C LEU A 139 9.44 -8.27 -9.36
N GLY A 140 10.67 -7.77 -9.52
CA GLY A 140 11.67 -8.38 -10.38
C GLY A 140 11.30 -8.41 -11.86
N PHE A 141 10.33 -7.59 -12.29
CA PHE A 141 10.04 -7.45 -13.71
C PHE A 141 11.25 -6.87 -14.42
N SER A 142 11.72 -7.56 -15.46
CA SER A 142 12.78 -7.05 -16.30
C SER A 142 12.38 -5.69 -16.89
N GLN A 143 13.38 -4.84 -17.15
CA GLN A 143 13.17 -3.53 -17.81
C GLN A 143 12.33 -3.65 -19.09
N ASP A 144 12.42 -4.77 -19.81
CA ASP A 144 11.64 -5.03 -21.02
C ASP A 144 10.14 -5.20 -20.72
N LYS A 145 9.77 -5.82 -19.61
CA LYS A 145 8.37 -5.91 -19.17
C LYS A 145 7.85 -4.60 -18.56
N LEU A 146 8.74 -3.77 -17.99
CA LEU A 146 8.40 -2.42 -17.55
C LEU A 146 8.08 -1.50 -18.73
N ASN A 147 8.69 -1.73 -19.89
CA ASN A 147 8.43 -0.96 -21.09
C ASN A 147 7.01 -1.20 -21.66
N ASP A 148 6.35 -2.31 -21.31
CA ASP A 148 4.98 -2.59 -21.72
C ASP A 148 3.92 -1.91 -20.81
N VAL A 149 4.32 -1.41 -19.64
CA VAL A 149 3.45 -0.70 -18.68
C VAL A 149 4.09 0.64 -18.33
N VAL A 150 4.23 1.49 -19.31
CA VAL A 150 4.84 2.82 -19.12
C VAL A 150 3.80 3.80 -18.63
N LEU A 151 3.85 4.12 -17.34
CA LEU A 151 3.20 5.34 -16.85
C LEU A 151 3.89 6.54 -17.50
N THR A 152 3.11 7.41 -18.10
CA THR A 152 3.63 8.64 -18.69
C THR A 152 4.42 9.44 -17.65
N PRO A 153 5.71 9.76 -17.88
CA PRO A 153 6.48 10.56 -16.94
C PRO A 153 5.76 11.86 -16.60
N SER A 154 5.74 12.24 -15.34
CA SER A 154 4.98 13.39 -14.83
C SER A 154 5.30 14.70 -15.54
N TYR A 155 6.57 14.90 -15.96
CA TYR A 155 6.97 16.09 -16.72
C TYR A 155 6.38 16.11 -18.14
N VAL A 156 6.24 14.93 -18.78
CA VAL A 156 5.60 14.80 -20.11
C VAL A 156 4.10 15.05 -19.98
N ALA A 157 3.44 14.42 -19.01
CA ALA A 157 2.02 14.64 -18.73
C ALA A 157 1.74 16.13 -18.44
N THR A 158 2.58 16.77 -17.61
CA THR A 158 2.46 18.20 -17.31
C THR A 158 2.63 19.06 -18.57
N LEU A 159 3.58 18.71 -19.43
CA LEU A 159 3.80 19.42 -20.70
C LEU A 159 2.59 19.29 -21.61
N LEU A 160 2.05 18.08 -21.77
CA LEU A 160 0.86 17.82 -22.59
C LEU A 160 -0.36 18.60 -22.10
N VAL A 161 -0.62 18.57 -20.79
CA VAL A 161 -1.73 19.31 -20.16
C VAL A 161 -1.59 20.81 -20.41
N LYS A 162 -0.38 21.38 -20.26
CA LYS A 162 -0.11 22.81 -20.53
C LYS A 162 -0.25 23.17 -22.00
N LEU A 163 0.27 22.33 -22.91
CA LEU A 163 0.13 22.54 -24.34
C LEU A 163 -1.32 22.46 -24.82
N ALA A 164 -2.08 21.51 -24.29
CA ALA A 164 -3.50 21.36 -24.56
C ALA A 164 -4.37 22.44 -23.87
N ARG A 165 -3.78 23.29 -23.01
CA ARG A 165 -4.49 24.31 -22.23
C ARG A 165 -5.66 23.75 -21.41
N VAL A 166 -5.48 22.56 -20.85
CA VAL A 166 -6.49 21.91 -20.00
C VAL A 166 -6.72 22.76 -18.74
N ASP A 167 -7.97 23.04 -18.42
CA ASP A 167 -8.43 23.76 -17.24
C ASP A 167 -9.46 22.96 -16.45
N LYS A 168 -10.03 23.55 -15.40
CA LYS A 168 -11.02 22.90 -14.51
C LYS A 168 -12.33 22.52 -15.22
N ASP A 169 -12.63 23.11 -16.36
CA ASP A 169 -13.87 22.92 -17.13
C ASP A 169 -13.63 21.98 -18.35
N SER A 170 -12.41 21.50 -18.52
CA SER A 170 -12.02 20.65 -19.63
C SER A 170 -12.37 19.17 -19.36
N TYR A 171 -12.92 18.51 -20.39
CA TYR A 171 -13.06 17.04 -20.39
C TYR A 171 -11.81 16.41 -21.00
N VAL A 172 -11.16 15.52 -20.24
CA VAL A 172 -9.94 14.83 -20.69
C VAL A 172 -10.25 13.35 -20.88
N TRP A 173 -9.88 12.83 -22.06
CA TRP A 173 -9.95 11.40 -22.37
C TRP A 173 -8.54 10.87 -22.49
N ASP A 174 -8.27 9.79 -21.75
CA ASP A 174 -7.04 9.01 -21.80
C ASP A 174 -7.43 7.57 -22.25
N PHE A 175 -6.88 7.13 -23.41
CA PHE A 175 -7.19 5.83 -24.03
C PHE A 175 -5.94 5.10 -24.47
#